data_b5de68f71a5b1b9250495f594e1a3059
#
_entry.id   b5de68f71a5b1b9250495f594e1a3059
#
_cell.length_a   1.000
_cell.length_b   1.000
_cell.length_c   1.000
_cell.angle_alpha   90.00
_cell.angle_beta   90.00
_cell.angle_gamma   90.00
#
_symmetry.space_group_name_H-M   'P 1'
#
loop_
_entity.id
_entity.type
_entity.pdbx_description
1 polymer ?
#
loop_
_entity_poly.entity_id
_entity_poly.type
_entity_poly.pdbx_seq_one_letter_code
_entity_poly.pdbx_strand_id
1 'polypeptide(L)'
;MKAFNTLLLLSALPATVITAQTASFDDVKDRELPANWTNTKTGKGEPKWTVEKDDTAQSKPNVLKQSGEATYPLCLKNDTSLEDGFVEVKFKSVSGDTDQAAGVIWRCQDADNYYVCRANALEDNVVLYKTEKGKRSSLDIVGRRGGYGVEVKVAPQTWHTLRVEFSGSRFKVLLNGKHLFDAEDATFAGAGRVGLWTKADSVVMFDDFSHGTN
;
A
#
# COMPACT_ATOMS: atom_id res chain seq x y z
N MET A 1 -41.14 36.54 -38.74
CA MET A 1 -40.57 36.05 -37.45
C MET A 1 -39.88 34.74 -37.72
N LYS A 2 -38.53 34.71 -37.71
CA LYS A 2 -37.73 33.48 -37.90
C LYS A 2 -37.34 32.95 -36.50
N ALA A 3 -37.80 31.76 -36.16
CA ALA A 3 -37.44 31.07 -34.93
C ALA A 3 -36.02 30.50 -35.07
N PHE A 4 -35.11 30.89 -34.19
CA PHE A 4 -33.80 30.27 -34.05
C PHE A 4 -33.92 29.08 -33.10
N ASN A 5 -33.74 27.86 -33.59
CA ASN A 5 -33.59 26.68 -32.78
C ASN A 5 -32.12 26.58 -32.31
N THR A 6 -31.88 26.82 -31.03
CA THR A 6 -30.57 26.60 -30.41
C THR A 6 -30.45 25.14 -30.03
N LEU A 7 -29.61 24.40 -30.74
CA LEU A 7 -29.29 23.01 -30.44
C LEU A 7 -28.27 22.99 -29.28
N LEU A 8 -28.70 22.57 -28.10
CA LEU A 8 -27.80 22.32 -26.96
C LEU A 8 -27.04 21.01 -27.21
N LEU A 9 -25.75 21.09 -27.51
CA LEU A 9 -24.85 19.93 -27.53
C LEU A 9 -24.53 19.58 -26.06
N LEU A 10 -25.11 18.50 -25.53
CA LEU A 10 -24.65 17.87 -24.30
C LEU A 10 -23.34 17.14 -24.56
N SER A 11 -22.22 17.68 -24.12
CA SER A 11 -20.94 16.96 -24.11
C SER A 11 -20.95 15.92 -22.98
N ALA A 12 -21.06 14.63 -23.33
CA ALA A 12 -20.85 13.54 -22.39
C ALA A 12 -19.36 13.50 -22.03
N LEU A 13 -19.03 13.74 -20.76
CA LEU A 13 -17.69 13.50 -20.21
C LEU A 13 -17.42 11.98 -20.27
N PRO A 14 -16.25 11.55 -20.74
CA PRO A 14 -15.90 10.13 -20.73
C PRO A 14 -15.86 9.64 -19.28
N ALA A 15 -16.59 8.57 -18.98
CA ALA A 15 -16.46 7.87 -17.72
C ALA A 15 -15.03 7.26 -17.64
N THR A 16 -14.26 7.67 -16.64
CA THR A 16 -12.95 7.07 -16.37
C THR A 16 -13.18 5.62 -15.93
N VAL A 17 -12.73 4.67 -16.75
CA VAL A 17 -12.79 3.25 -16.39
C VAL A 17 -11.68 2.99 -15.36
N ILE A 18 -12.06 2.81 -14.10
CA ILE A 18 -11.14 2.35 -13.04
C ILE A 18 -10.80 0.88 -13.36
N THR A 19 -9.57 0.61 -13.74
CA THR A 19 -9.07 -0.76 -13.91
C THR A 19 -8.32 -1.19 -12.65
N ALA A 20 -9.02 -1.83 -11.74
CA ALA A 20 -8.41 -2.45 -10.55
C ALA A 20 -7.95 -3.88 -10.87
N GLN A 21 -6.75 -4.24 -10.44
CA GLN A 21 -6.26 -5.62 -10.41
C GLN A 21 -6.12 -6.04 -8.94
N THR A 22 -6.57 -7.25 -8.62
CA THR A 22 -6.50 -7.80 -7.25
C THR A 22 -5.76 -9.13 -7.27
N ALA A 23 -4.85 -9.32 -6.30
CA ALA A 23 -4.18 -10.57 -6.00
C ALA A 23 -4.70 -11.09 -4.65
N SER A 24 -5.44 -12.20 -4.68
CA SER A 24 -5.96 -12.89 -3.49
C SER A 24 -4.99 -13.94 -2.93
N PHE A 25 -3.96 -14.29 -3.70
CA PHE A 25 -2.98 -15.36 -3.39
C PHE A 25 -3.55 -16.78 -3.35
N ASP A 26 -4.83 -16.99 -3.64
CA ASP A 26 -5.53 -18.28 -3.49
C ASP A 26 -5.05 -19.35 -4.47
N ASP A 27 -4.57 -18.94 -5.65
CA ASP A 27 -4.04 -19.83 -6.70
C ASP A 27 -2.54 -20.14 -6.50
N VAL A 28 -1.91 -19.60 -5.46
CA VAL A 28 -0.48 -19.80 -5.19
C VAL A 28 -0.29 -21.00 -4.28
N LYS A 29 0.71 -21.82 -4.61
CA LYS A 29 1.02 -23.01 -3.82
C LYS A 29 1.59 -22.61 -2.44
N ASP A 30 1.18 -23.37 -1.43
CA ASP A 30 1.64 -23.22 -0.05
C ASP A 30 3.17 -23.15 0.04
N ARG A 31 3.68 -22.17 0.82
CA ARG A 31 5.09 -21.86 1.07
C ARG A 31 5.87 -21.31 -0.13
N GLU A 32 5.21 -21.01 -1.24
CA GLU A 32 5.83 -20.35 -2.38
C GLU A 32 5.58 -18.82 -2.32
N LEU A 33 6.42 -18.06 -3.04
CA LEU A 33 6.18 -16.66 -3.34
C LEU A 33 5.33 -16.59 -4.61
N PRO A 34 4.33 -15.68 -4.70
CA PRO A 34 3.55 -15.55 -5.93
C PRO A 34 4.43 -15.22 -7.14
N ALA A 35 4.08 -15.75 -8.32
CA ALA A 35 4.72 -15.37 -9.57
C ALA A 35 4.66 -13.85 -9.76
N ASN A 36 5.66 -13.26 -10.39
CA ASN A 36 5.78 -11.81 -10.59
C ASN A 36 5.91 -10.96 -9.32
N TRP A 37 6.24 -11.60 -8.18
CA TRP A 37 6.62 -10.89 -6.97
C TRP A 37 8.09 -11.11 -6.63
N THR A 38 8.74 -10.12 -6.03
CA THR A 38 10.12 -10.18 -5.57
C THR A 38 10.21 -9.92 -4.08
N ASN A 39 10.75 -10.90 -3.34
CA ASN A 39 11.18 -10.73 -1.96
C ASN A 39 12.50 -9.94 -1.94
N THR A 40 12.52 -8.78 -1.28
CA THR A 40 13.70 -7.94 -1.11
C THR A 40 13.62 -7.14 0.19
N LYS A 41 14.59 -6.27 0.43
CA LYS A 41 14.65 -5.44 1.64
C LYS A 41 15.40 -4.13 1.41
N THR A 42 15.08 -3.11 2.21
CA THR A 42 15.99 -1.99 2.47
C THR A 42 16.81 -2.33 3.72
N GLY A 43 18.11 -2.08 3.67
CA GLY A 43 19.01 -2.31 4.80
C GLY A 43 19.40 -3.78 5.00
N LYS A 44 19.39 -4.28 6.23
CA LYS A 44 19.94 -5.59 6.62
C LYS A 44 18.84 -6.57 7.04
N GLY A 45 19.20 -7.85 7.19
CA GLY A 45 18.31 -8.92 7.67
C GLY A 45 17.86 -9.85 6.55
N GLU A 46 16.94 -10.77 6.87
CA GLU A 46 16.44 -11.81 5.96
C GLU A 46 14.90 -11.82 5.97
N PRO A 47 14.25 -11.11 5.04
CA PRO A 47 12.79 -11.13 4.91
C PRO A 47 12.34 -12.50 4.41
N LYS A 48 11.19 -12.96 4.94
CA LYS A 48 10.60 -14.23 4.53
C LYS A 48 9.14 -14.02 4.16
N TRP A 49 8.86 -14.04 2.87
CA TRP A 49 7.53 -13.92 2.31
C TRP A 49 7.09 -15.25 1.72
N THR A 50 5.99 -15.80 2.23
CA THR A 50 5.43 -17.09 1.80
C THR A 50 3.92 -17.04 1.77
N VAL A 51 3.30 -17.73 0.82
CA VAL A 51 1.86 -17.97 0.86
C VAL A 51 1.57 -19.07 1.87
N GLU A 52 0.56 -18.87 2.72
CA GLU A 52 0.13 -19.82 3.74
C GLU A 52 -1.40 -19.85 3.81
N LYS A 53 -1.96 -20.96 4.29
CA LYS A 53 -3.40 -21.07 4.55
C LYS A 53 -3.77 -20.33 5.83
N ASP A 54 -4.87 -19.59 5.79
CA ASP A 54 -5.46 -18.95 6.96
C ASP A 54 -6.99 -18.98 6.89
N ASP A 55 -7.63 -19.64 7.87
CA ASP A 55 -9.10 -19.78 7.90
C ASP A 55 -9.82 -18.43 8.13
N THR A 56 -9.10 -17.40 8.56
CA THR A 56 -9.61 -16.04 8.76
C THR A 56 -9.35 -15.14 7.57
N ALA A 57 -8.72 -15.65 6.48
CA ALA A 57 -8.46 -14.89 5.25
C ALA A 57 -9.73 -14.24 4.72
N GLN A 58 -9.60 -13.09 4.09
CA GLN A 58 -10.73 -12.33 3.54
C GLN A 58 -11.16 -12.90 2.20
N SER A 59 -10.21 -13.29 1.34
CA SER A 59 -10.39 -14.32 0.32
C SER A 59 -9.80 -15.63 0.85
N LYS A 60 -10.24 -16.76 0.37
CA LYS A 60 -9.82 -18.07 0.89
C LYS A 60 -9.34 -18.97 -0.23
N PRO A 61 -8.34 -19.82 0.06
CA PRO A 61 -7.88 -20.25 1.40
C PRO A 61 -6.57 -19.59 1.86
N ASN A 62 -5.93 -18.74 1.07
CA ASN A 62 -4.52 -18.37 1.26
C ASN A 62 -4.33 -16.89 1.60
N VAL A 63 -3.19 -16.59 2.22
CA VAL A 63 -2.69 -15.24 2.50
C VAL A 63 -1.22 -15.17 2.13
N LEU A 64 -0.70 -13.99 1.81
CA LEU A 64 0.74 -13.76 1.75
C LEU A 64 1.25 -13.31 3.11
N LYS A 65 2.18 -14.06 3.71
CA LYS A 65 2.71 -13.80 5.05
C LYS A 65 4.17 -13.36 5.00
N GLN A 66 4.50 -12.31 5.73
CA GLN A 66 5.86 -11.95 6.11
C GLN A 66 6.14 -12.51 7.51
N SER A 67 7.24 -13.26 7.68
CA SER A 67 7.63 -13.86 8.97
C SER A 67 9.14 -13.86 9.22
N GLY A 68 9.93 -13.20 8.37
CA GLY A 68 11.37 -13.00 8.57
C GLY A 68 11.65 -11.70 9.32
N GLU A 69 12.93 -11.44 9.58
CA GLU A 69 13.40 -10.23 10.24
C GLU A 69 14.36 -9.46 9.33
N ALA A 70 14.05 -8.19 9.07
CA ALA A 70 14.91 -7.28 8.31
C ALA A 70 14.63 -5.82 8.69
N THR A 71 15.54 -4.91 8.33
CA THR A 71 15.31 -3.47 8.59
C THR A 71 13.96 -3.03 8.02
N TYR A 72 13.74 -3.26 6.72
CA TYR A 72 12.45 -3.10 6.07
C TYR A 72 12.25 -4.24 5.05
N PRO A 73 11.50 -5.30 5.40
CA PRO A 73 11.07 -6.31 4.44
C PRO A 73 10.14 -5.73 3.37
N LEU A 74 10.43 -6.01 2.09
CA LEU A 74 9.62 -5.61 0.94
C LEU A 74 9.20 -6.83 0.12
N CYS A 75 7.97 -6.80 -0.40
CA CYS A 75 7.51 -7.72 -1.43
C CYS A 75 6.93 -6.90 -2.58
N LEU A 76 7.66 -6.85 -3.71
CA LEU A 76 7.35 -5.95 -4.84
C LEU A 76 6.68 -6.72 -5.97
N LYS A 77 5.59 -6.17 -6.50
CA LYS A 77 4.90 -6.71 -7.67
C LYS A 77 5.60 -6.20 -8.94
N ASN A 78 6.22 -7.11 -9.69
CA ASN A 78 7.16 -6.78 -10.78
C ASN A 78 6.49 -6.29 -12.06
N ASP A 79 5.29 -6.74 -12.33
CA ASP A 79 4.49 -6.44 -13.52
C ASP A 79 3.63 -5.17 -13.35
N THR A 80 4.08 -4.24 -12.51
CA THR A 80 3.40 -2.96 -12.26
C THR A 80 4.28 -1.77 -12.57
N SER A 81 3.66 -0.70 -13.07
CA SER A 81 4.29 0.59 -13.30
C SER A 81 3.19 1.67 -13.25
N LEU A 82 3.00 2.28 -12.08
CA LEU A 82 1.96 3.27 -11.85
C LEU A 82 2.59 4.62 -11.49
N GLU A 83 2.19 5.65 -12.24
CA GLU A 83 2.48 7.05 -11.92
C GLU A 83 1.39 7.64 -11.03
N ASP A 84 0.13 7.47 -11.42
CA ASP A 84 -1.06 7.86 -10.68
C ASP A 84 -1.98 6.66 -10.49
N GLY A 85 -2.77 6.66 -9.39
CA GLY A 85 -3.69 5.58 -9.12
C GLY A 85 -3.87 5.30 -7.64
N PHE A 86 -3.99 4.03 -7.30
CA PHE A 86 -4.12 3.58 -5.91
C PHE A 86 -3.40 2.26 -5.68
N VAL A 87 -3.10 2.02 -4.41
CA VAL A 87 -2.70 0.73 -3.85
C VAL A 87 -3.49 0.47 -2.58
N GLU A 88 -3.99 -0.75 -2.42
CA GLU A 88 -4.80 -1.17 -1.29
C GLU A 88 -4.44 -2.60 -0.90
N VAL A 89 -4.53 -2.91 0.40
CA VAL A 89 -4.35 -4.27 0.89
C VAL A 89 -5.18 -4.50 2.15
N LYS A 90 -5.68 -5.72 2.33
CA LYS A 90 -6.13 -6.20 3.62
C LYS A 90 -4.96 -6.79 4.36
N PHE A 91 -4.79 -6.42 5.63
CA PHE A 91 -3.68 -6.90 6.46
C PHE A 91 -4.15 -7.27 7.86
N LYS A 92 -3.42 -8.20 8.47
CA LYS A 92 -3.59 -8.63 9.86
C LYS A 92 -2.20 -8.71 10.52
N SER A 93 -1.92 -7.83 11.48
CA SER A 93 -0.70 -7.90 12.30
C SER A 93 -0.82 -9.08 13.27
N VAL A 94 0.09 -10.04 13.17
CA VAL A 94 0.03 -11.30 13.93
C VAL A 94 0.88 -11.24 15.19
N SER A 95 2.15 -10.82 15.04
CA SER A 95 3.10 -10.71 16.15
C SER A 95 4.29 -9.81 15.76
N GLY A 96 5.15 -9.55 16.72
CA GLY A 96 6.37 -8.78 16.66
C GLY A 96 6.57 -8.07 17.99
N ASP A 97 7.75 -8.18 18.56
CA ASP A 97 8.09 -7.54 19.84
C ASP A 97 8.65 -6.13 19.61
N THR A 98 9.40 -5.95 18.52
CA THR A 98 10.00 -4.67 18.14
C THR A 98 9.01 -3.84 17.33
N ASP A 99 8.23 -4.47 16.43
CA ASP A 99 7.30 -3.78 15.55
C ASP A 99 6.13 -4.70 15.12
N GLN A 100 4.98 -4.10 14.79
CA GLN A 100 3.83 -4.80 14.19
C GLN A 100 3.26 -3.95 13.05
N ALA A 101 4.12 -3.61 12.09
CA ALA A 101 3.83 -2.68 11.02
C ALA A 101 3.51 -3.38 9.71
N ALA A 102 2.37 -3.04 9.12
CA ALA A 102 1.92 -3.45 7.79
C ALA A 102 1.84 -2.24 6.86
N GLY A 103 2.39 -2.31 5.66
CA GLY A 103 2.42 -1.18 4.74
C GLY A 103 2.22 -1.54 3.28
N VAL A 104 1.86 -0.52 2.50
CA VAL A 104 1.82 -0.54 1.04
C VAL A 104 2.86 0.40 0.46
N ILE A 105 3.45 -0.01 -0.66
CA ILE A 105 4.48 0.71 -1.41
C ILE A 105 3.91 1.18 -2.74
N TRP A 106 4.31 2.38 -3.19
CA TRP A 106 4.04 2.85 -4.56
C TRP A 106 5.20 3.67 -5.11
N ARG A 107 5.20 3.88 -6.42
CA ARG A 107 6.27 4.55 -7.18
C ARG A 107 7.67 4.02 -6.81
N CYS A 108 7.76 2.72 -6.53
CA CYS A 108 9.01 2.08 -6.16
C CYS A 108 9.95 1.98 -7.38
N GLN A 109 11.09 2.64 -7.30
CA GLN A 109 12.16 2.60 -8.30
C GLN A 109 13.08 1.38 -8.06
N ASP A 110 13.46 1.19 -6.80
CA ASP A 110 14.28 0.08 -6.30
C ASP A 110 14.03 -0.14 -4.79
N ALA A 111 14.83 -1.00 -4.15
CA ALA A 111 14.70 -1.34 -2.74
C ALA A 111 15.05 -0.19 -1.78
N ASP A 112 15.67 0.89 -2.27
CA ASP A 112 16.12 2.03 -1.47
C ASP A 112 15.37 3.34 -1.81
N ASN A 113 14.48 3.33 -2.84
CA ASN A 113 13.82 4.52 -3.35
C ASN A 113 12.33 4.25 -3.64
N TYR A 114 11.45 4.62 -2.69
CA TYR A 114 10.00 4.40 -2.78
C TYR A 114 9.21 5.23 -1.77
N TYR A 115 7.91 5.36 -1.99
CA TYR A 115 6.97 5.79 -0.97
C TYR A 115 6.38 4.58 -0.24
N VAL A 116 6.09 4.75 1.05
CA VAL A 116 5.41 3.75 1.87
C VAL A 116 4.44 4.40 2.85
N CYS A 117 3.24 3.85 2.96
CA CYS A 117 2.33 4.13 4.04
C CYS A 117 2.17 2.86 4.88
N ARG A 118 2.26 2.98 6.21
CA ARG A 118 2.12 1.85 7.11
C ARG A 118 1.14 2.14 8.24
N ALA A 119 0.40 1.11 8.66
CA ALA A 119 -0.32 1.05 9.92
C ALA A 119 0.48 0.18 10.92
N ASN A 120 0.46 0.52 12.20
CA ASN A 120 1.22 -0.19 13.23
C ASN A 120 0.36 -0.51 14.45
N ALA A 121 0.25 -1.79 14.80
CA ALA A 121 -0.58 -2.25 15.89
C ALA A 121 0.05 -2.04 17.29
N LEU A 122 1.38 -1.89 17.39
CA LEU A 122 2.04 -1.53 18.66
C LEU A 122 1.98 -0.03 18.95
N GLU A 123 1.98 0.80 17.90
CA GLU A 123 2.01 2.25 18.04
C GLU A 123 0.62 2.89 17.90
N ASP A 124 -0.40 2.13 17.47
CA ASP A 124 -1.75 2.64 17.19
C ASP A 124 -1.72 3.91 16.30
N ASN A 125 -1.04 3.83 15.17
CA ASN A 125 -0.94 4.95 14.24
C ASN A 125 -0.80 4.52 12.78
N VAL A 126 -1.04 5.48 11.87
CA VAL A 126 -0.78 5.38 10.44
C VAL A 126 0.14 6.51 10.02
N VAL A 127 1.26 6.16 9.37
CA VAL A 127 2.29 7.11 8.97
C VAL A 127 2.70 6.89 7.52
N LEU A 128 2.89 7.97 6.78
CA LEU A 128 3.39 7.97 5.42
C LEU A 128 4.84 8.46 5.39
N TYR A 129 5.68 7.76 4.63
CA TYR A 129 7.09 8.05 4.49
C TYR A 129 7.53 8.03 3.04
N LYS A 130 8.67 8.65 2.79
CA LYS A 130 9.56 8.30 1.69
C LYS A 130 10.80 7.59 2.21
N THR A 131 11.27 6.62 1.45
CA THR A 131 12.62 6.05 1.58
C THR A 131 13.42 6.53 0.38
N GLU A 132 14.47 7.30 0.62
CA GLU A 132 15.35 7.85 -0.40
C GLU A 132 16.79 7.46 -0.08
N LYS A 133 17.46 6.76 -1.01
CA LYS A 133 18.81 6.21 -0.81
C LYS A 133 18.93 5.40 0.50
N GLY A 134 17.90 4.57 0.76
CA GLY A 134 17.81 3.72 1.94
C GLY A 134 17.49 4.43 3.26
N LYS A 135 17.29 5.75 3.26
CA LYS A 135 16.93 6.53 4.45
C LYS A 135 15.45 6.87 4.44
N ARG A 136 14.75 6.44 5.47
CA ARG A 136 13.32 6.68 5.63
C ARG A 136 13.07 7.99 6.40
N SER A 137 12.18 8.83 5.89
CA SER A 137 11.68 10.06 6.54
C SER A 137 10.16 10.14 6.43
N SER A 138 9.48 10.54 7.52
CA SER A 138 8.04 10.79 7.49
C SER A 138 7.72 12.04 6.69
N LEU A 139 6.57 12.01 6.00
CA LEU A 139 6.02 13.17 5.31
C LEU A 139 5.08 13.95 6.22
N ASP A 140 5.06 15.26 6.06
CA ASP A 140 4.11 16.12 6.75
C ASP A 140 2.68 15.90 6.21
N ILE A 141 1.71 16.03 7.12
CA ILE A 141 0.30 16.01 6.78
C ILE A 141 -0.10 17.39 6.26
N VAL A 142 -0.87 17.45 5.17
CA VAL A 142 -1.38 18.71 4.61
C VAL A 142 -2.15 19.48 5.69
N GLY A 143 -1.78 20.75 5.86
CA GLY A 143 -2.38 21.62 6.88
C GLY A 143 -1.81 21.46 8.30
N ARG A 144 -0.84 20.54 8.50
CA ARG A 144 -0.18 20.35 9.80
C ARG A 144 1.33 20.26 9.62
N ARG A 145 2.08 21.14 10.26
CA ARG A 145 3.55 21.11 10.26
C ARG A 145 4.06 20.19 11.38
N GLY A 146 4.99 19.33 11.02
CA GLY A 146 5.60 18.37 11.94
C GLY A 146 4.59 17.32 12.45
N GLY A 147 5.06 16.48 13.33
CA GLY A 147 4.30 15.36 13.88
C GLY A 147 4.65 14.05 13.19
N TYR A 148 4.01 12.98 13.63
CA TYR A 148 4.32 11.63 13.21
C TYR A 148 3.04 10.87 12.86
N GLY A 149 2.55 11.08 11.65
CA GLY A 149 1.33 10.44 11.17
C GLY A 149 0.06 10.85 11.95
N VAL A 150 -0.89 9.93 12.00
CA VAL A 150 -2.16 10.07 12.72
C VAL A 150 -2.33 8.93 13.69
N GLU A 151 -2.67 9.25 14.95
CA GLU A 151 -3.07 8.26 15.94
C GLU A 151 -4.44 7.69 15.57
N VAL A 152 -4.50 6.39 15.45
CA VAL A 152 -5.72 5.64 15.16
C VAL A 152 -5.53 4.20 15.62
N LYS A 153 -6.57 3.63 16.25
CA LYS A 153 -6.50 2.24 16.74
C LYS A 153 -6.31 1.26 15.59
N VAL A 154 -5.24 0.46 15.69
CA VAL A 154 -4.93 -0.66 14.80
C VAL A 154 -4.87 -1.93 15.67
N ALA A 155 -6.02 -2.61 15.82
CA ALA A 155 -6.10 -3.78 16.67
C ALA A 155 -5.23 -4.93 16.10
N PRO A 156 -4.33 -5.55 16.89
CA PRO A 156 -3.63 -6.74 16.45
C PRO A 156 -4.61 -7.91 16.25
N GLN A 157 -4.19 -8.94 15.51
CA GLN A 157 -4.98 -10.14 15.21
C GLN A 157 -6.33 -9.85 14.51
N THR A 158 -6.48 -8.64 13.95
CA THR A 158 -7.70 -8.16 13.30
C THR A 158 -7.39 -7.74 11.87
N TRP A 159 -8.26 -8.07 10.94
CA TRP A 159 -8.14 -7.63 9.56
C TRP A 159 -8.49 -6.15 9.41
N HIS A 160 -7.61 -5.42 8.76
CA HIS A 160 -7.77 -4.00 8.40
C HIS A 160 -7.53 -3.83 6.91
N THR A 161 -8.07 -2.76 6.35
CA THR A 161 -7.79 -2.34 4.97
C THR A 161 -6.99 -1.04 4.97
N LEU A 162 -5.80 -1.04 4.38
CA LEU A 162 -4.98 0.16 4.17
C LEU A 162 -4.97 0.52 2.70
N ARG A 163 -5.33 1.76 2.37
CA ARG A 163 -5.38 2.28 0.99
C ARG A 163 -4.66 3.61 0.91
N VAL A 164 -3.91 3.78 -0.18
CA VAL A 164 -3.34 5.07 -0.60
C VAL A 164 -3.78 5.35 -2.02
N GLU A 165 -4.38 6.52 -2.23
CA GLU A 165 -4.65 7.09 -3.55
C GLU A 165 -3.58 8.16 -3.83
N PHE A 166 -3.00 8.14 -5.04
CA PHE A 166 -1.92 9.06 -5.39
C PHE A 166 -2.13 9.64 -6.79
N SER A 167 -1.95 10.97 -6.89
CA SER A 167 -2.02 11.70 -8.15
C SER A 167 -1.11 12.93 -8.10
N GLY A 168 -0.20 13.04 -9.08
CA GLY A 168 0.86 14.04 -9.03
C GLY A 168 1.65 13.97 -7.73
N SER A 169 1.76 15.06 -7.00
CA SER A 169 2.43 15.10 -5.70
C SER A 169 1.53 14.80 -4.50
N ARG A 170 0.25 14.53 -4.71
CA ARG A 170 -0.74 14.35 -3.63
C ARG A 170 -1.00 12.89 -3.33
N PHE A 171 -1.10 12.58 -2.03
CA PHE A 171 -1.37 11.26 -1.49
C PHE A 171 -2.51 11.36 -0.49
N LYS A 172 -3.53 10.51 -0.65
CA LYS A 172 -4.67 10.41 0.25
C LYS A 172 -4.64 9.05 0.95
N VAL A 173 -4.64 9.05 2.27
CA VAL A 173 -4.51 7.84 3.09
C VAL A 173 -5.84 7.49 3.73
N LEU A 174 -6.25 6.22 3.58
CA LEU A 174 -7.46 5.67 4.18
C LEU A 174 -7.13 4.40 4.98
N LEU A 175 -7.79 4.24 6.13
CA LEU A 175 -7.80 3.01 6.91
C LEU A 175 -9.26 2.57 7.10
N ASN A 176 -9.55 1.30 6.76
CA ASN A 176 -10.90 0.73 6.84
C ASN A 176 -11.96 1.59 6.11
N GLY A 177 -11.60 2.13 4.95
CA GLY A 177 -12.45 3.02 4.14
C GLY A 177 -12.59 4.45 4.68
N LYS A 178 -12.09 4.74 5.89
CA LYS A 178 -12.12 6.10 6.46
C LYS A 178 -10.90 6.90 6.03
N HIS A 179 -11.10 8.07 5.42
CA HIS A 179 -10.03 9.03 5.15
C HIS A 179 -9.38 9.49 6.46
N LEU A 180 -8.07 9.41 6.54
CA LEU A 180 -7.29 9.82 7.71
C LEU A 180 -6.60 11.17 7.49
N PHE A 181 -5.83 11.29 6.40
CA PHE A 181 -5.08 12.49 6.07
C PHE A 181 -4.63 12.50 4.61
N ASP A 182 -4.19 13.67 4.17
CA ASP A 182 -3.49 13.88 2.91
C ASP A 182 -2.05 14.30 3.19
N ALA A 183 -1.12 13.93 2.29
CA ALA A 183 0.26 14.36 2.28
C ALA A 183 0.68 14.79 0.87
N GLU A 184 1.74 15.59 0.78
CA GLU A 184 2.29 16.04 -0.50
C GLU A 184 3.82 15.83 -0.51
N ASP A 185 4.34 15.21 -1.58
CA ASP A 185 5.76 15.11 -1.86
C ASP A 185 5.98 14.82 -3.36
N ALA A 186 7.01 15.41 -3.95
CA ALA A 186 7.34 15.27 -5.37
C ALA A 186 8.70 14.58 -5.61
N THR A 187 9.24 13.88 -4.61
CA THR A 187 10.56 13.24 -4.70
C THR A 187 10.60 12.18 -5.79
N PHE A 188 9.57 11.31 -5.85
CA PHE A 188 9.43 10.30 -6.90
C PHE A 188 8.19 10.63 -7.74
N ALA A 189 8.38 11.42 -8.80
CA ALA A 189 7.27 11.87 -9.65
C ALA A 189 6.88 10.84 -10.72
N GLY A 190 7.81 9.99 -11.16
CA GLY A 190 7.58 9.02 -12.23
C GLY A 190 6.90 7.74 -11.77
N ALA A 191 6.43 6.97 -12.75
CA ALA A 191 5.85 5.65 -12.53
C ALA A 191 6.85 4.69 -11.85
N GLY A 192 6.32 3.79 -11.03
CA GLY A 192 7.10 2.76 -10.36
C GLY A 192 6.25 1.58 -9.93
N ARG A 193 6.92 0.58 -9.35
CA ARG A 193 6.25 -0.62 -8.85
C ARG A 193 5.42 -0.31 -7.60
N VAL A 194 4.44 -1.19 -7.35
CA VAL A 194 3.71 -1.25 -6.09
C VAL A 194 4.10 -2.51 -5.32
N GLY A 195 3.76 -2.57 -4.04
CA GLY A 195 4.09 -3.73 -3.23
C GLY A 195 3.70 -3.60 -1.77
N LEU A 196 4.22 -4.54 -0.97
CA LEU A 196 3.98 -4.68 0.45
C LEU A 196 5.27 -4.40 1.24
N TRP A 197 5.09 -3.98 2.48
CA TRP A 197 6.16 -3.56 3.37
C TRP A 197 5.88 -3.96 4.81
N THR A 198 6.92 -4.33 5.53
CA THR A 198 6.89 -4.48 6.98
C THR A 198 8.16 -3.90 7.62
N LYS A 199 8.30 -3.99 8.93
CA LYS A 199 9.45 -3.50 9.67
C LYS A 199 9.90 -4.49 10.73
N ALA A 200 11.22 -4.61 10.88
CA ALA A 200 11.88 -5.42 11.91
C ALA A 200 11.35 -6.87 11.93
N ASP A 201 10.86 -7.31 13.07
CA ASP A 201 10.34 -8.63 13.38
C ASP A 201 8.81 -8.76 13.17
N SER A 202 8.18 -7.78 12.48
CA SER A 202 6.74 -7.81 12.24
C SER A 202 6.32 -9.07 11.49
N VAL A 203 5.47 -9.89 12.10
CA VAL A 203 4.77 -10.98 11.43
C VAL A 203 3.40 -10.48 11.00
N VAL A 204 3.17 -10.43 9.69
CA VAL A 204 1.96 -9.84 9.10
C VAL A 204 1.42 -10.75 8.00
N MET A 205 0.12 -10.92 7.98
CA MET A 205 -0.63 -11.56 6.89
C MET A 205 -1.27 -10.49 6.01
N PHE A 206 -1.21 -10.71 4.70
CA PHE A 206 -1.77 -9.83 3.68
C PHE A 206 -2.69 -10.61 2.76
N ASP A 207 -3.78 -9.97 2.36
CA ASP A 207 -4.78 -10.54 1.47
C ASP A 207 -5.38 -9.46 0.57
N ASP A 208 -6.02 -9.85 -0.54
CA ASP A 208 -6.72 -8.96 -1.46
C ASP A 208 -5.90 -7.70 -1.82
N PHE A 209 -4.63 -7.89 -2.19
CA PHE A 209 -3.79 -6.77 -2.64
C PHE A 209 -4.31 -6.23 -3.97
N SER A 210 -4.73 -4.98 -3.98
CA SER A 210 -5.32 -4.33 -5.13
C SER A 210 -4.53 -3.09 -5.54
N HIS A 211 -4.45 -2.85 -6.84
CA HIS A 211 -3.88 -1.64 -7.41
C HIS A 211 -4.56 -1.29 -8.74
N GLY A 212 -4.45 -0.05 -9.16
CA GLY A 212 -5.01 0.40 -10.44
C GLY A 212 -4.88 1.89 -10.63
N THR A 213 -5.33 2.36 -11.80
CA THR A 213 -5.48 3.79 -12.10
C THR A 213 -6.83 4.30 -11.59
N ASN A 214 -6.87 5.56 -11.15
CA ASN A 214 -8.10 6.26 -10.77
C ASN A 214 -8.86 6.73 -12.00
#